data_af3de05492ed7af5161e07f7b0348d87
#
_entry.id   af3de05492ed7af5161e07f7b0348d87
#
_cell.length_a   1.000
_cell.length_b   1.000
_cell.length_c   1.000
_cell.angle_alpha   90.00
_cell.angle_beta   90.00
_cell.angle_gamma   90.00
#
_symmetry.space_group_name_H-M   'P 1'
#
loop_
_entity.id
_entity.type
_entity.pdbx_description
1 polymer ?
#
loop_
_entity_poly.entity_id
_entity_poly.type
_entity_poly.pdbx_seq_one_letter_code
_entity_poly.pdbx_strand_id
1 'polypeptide(L)'
;MSYTVNCSILLTDLPLLERPAAAKAAGFDAVEFWWPFAESVPADRDVDAFVDAIRDAGVQLSGLNFNAGDMPGGDRGLVSWKGRCGEFKENIAVVAAIGERTGCKAFNALYGNRRPEHTPEAQDELAVRNLVAAAEGVARIGGTVLLEPVSGTEAYPLKTAQDALDVIAKVRAAGADNIRLLADFYHLSVNGDDVSAVIEKHAADFGHIQIADAPGRNEPGTGELPLQQWIERSRELGYSGYVGLEYKASQQDPFAWTAAWSAARAGA
;
A
#
# COMPACT_ATOMS: atom_id res chain seq x y z
N MET A 1 -16.44 9.76 2.74
CA MET A 1 -15.20 8.99 2.91
C MET A 1 -14.36 9.21 1.70
N SER A 2 -13.03 9.31 1.89
CA SER A 2 -12.14 9.43 0.73
C SER A 2 -11.56 8.05 0.44
N TYR A 3 -12.14 7.37 -0.53
CA TYR A 3 -11.58 6.12 -1.07
C TYR A 3 -10.57 6.40 -2.15
N THR A 4 -9.61 5.50 -2.30
CA THR A 4 -8.66 5.47 -3.42
C THR A 4 -8.69 4.09 -4.09
N VAL A 5 -8.66 4.07 -5.42
CA VAL A 5 -8.73 2.82 -6.19
C VAL A 5 -7.33 2.28 -6.41
N ASN A 6 -7.06 1.06 -5.95
CA ASN A 6 -5.81 0.38 -6.30
C ASN A 6 -5.90 -0.15 -7.74
N CYS A 7 -5.35 0.64 -8.66
CA CYS A 7 -5.39 0.34 -10.09
C CYS A 7 -4.45 -0.80 -10.53
N SER A 8 -3.69 -1.40 -9.59
CA SER A 8 -2.88 -2.58 -9.87
C SER A 8 -3.63 -3.89 -9.69
N ILE A 9 -4.77 -3.88 -8.99
CA ILE A 9 -5.64 -5.05 -8.77
C ILE A 9 -7.05 -4.84 -9.32
N LEU A 10 -7.51 -3.58 -9.41
CA LEU A 10 -8.78 -3.20 -10.01
C LEU A 10 -8.54 -2.55 -11.39
N LEU A 11 -9.54 -2.62 -12.27
CA LEU A 11 -9.51 -2.08 -13.63
C LEU A 11 -8.40 -2.69 -14.51
N THR A 12 -7.96 -3.92 -14.19
CA THR A 12 -6.82 -4.58 -14.84
C THR A 12 -7.10 -5.01 -16.29
N ASP A 13 -8.35 -5.06 -16.70
CA ASP A 13 -8.75 -5.29 -18.10
C ASP A 13 -8.39 -4.11 -19.03
N LEU A 14 -8.08 -2.95 -18.44
CA LEU A 14 -7.64 -1.77 -19.17
C LEU A 14 -6.12 -1.64 -19.20
N PRO A 15 -5.54 -1.05 -20.24
CA PRO A 15 -4.14 -0.64 -20.25
C PRO A 15 -3.81 0.25 -19.05
N LEU A 16 -2.58 0.13 -18.52
CA LEU A 16 -2.14 0.84 -17.31
C LEU A 16 -2.49 2.34 -17.32
N LEU A 17 -2.22 3.03 -18.44
CA LEU A 17 -2.38 4.48 -18.56
C LEU A 17 -3.85 4.93 -18.68
N GLU A 18 -4.79 4.02 -18.94
CA GLU A 18 -6.22 4.31 -19.02
C GLU A 18 -6.94 4.16 -17.68
N ARG A 19 -6.33 3.43 -16.73
CA ARG A 19 -6.95 3.13 -15.43
C ARG A 19 -7.24 4.36 -14.56
N PRO A 20 -6.38 5.40 -14.49
CA PRO A 20 -6.70 6.62 -13.75
C PRO A 20 -7.97 7.31 -14.25
N ALA A 21 -8.14 7.43 -15.57
CA ALA A 21 -9.34 8.02 -16.16
C ALA A 21 -10.59 7.16 -15.91
N ALA A 22 -10.46 5.83 -15.93
CA ALA A 22 -11.56 4.92 -15.63
C ALA A 22 -11.98 5.01 -14.15
N ALA A 23 -11.03 5.12 -13.21
CA ALA A 23 -11.33 5.37 -11.81
C ALA A 23 -12.07 6.69 -11.61
N LYS A 24 -11.66 7.76 -12.31
CA LYS A 24 -12.35 9.05 -12.30
C LYS A 24 -13.77 8.94 -12.84
N ALA A 25 -13.95 8.24 -13.95
CA ALA A 25 -15.28 8.00 -14.54
C ALA A 25 -16.20 7.21 -13.61
N ALA A 26 -15.64 6.33 -12.78
CA ALA A 26 -16.37 5.60 -11.72
C ALA A 26 -16.66 6.45 -10.47
N GLY A 27 -16.27 7.73 -10.45
CA GLY A 27 -16.56 8.67 -9.37
C GLY A 27 -15.50 8.79 -8.29
N PHE A 28 -14.29 8.28 -8.51
CA PHE A 28 -13.19 8.39 -7.56
C PHE A 28 -12.24 9.53 -7.92
N ASP A 29 -11.78 10.25 -6.91
CA ASP A 29 -10.84 11.36 -7.05
C ASP A 29 -9.39 10.97 -6.71
N ALA A 30 -9.15 9.71 -6.35
CA ALA A 30 -7.82 9.22 -5.99
C ALA A 30 -7.58 7.79 -6.48
N VAL A 31 -6.33 7.53 -6.81
CA VAL A 31 -5.82 6.22 -7.22
C VAL A 31 -4.55 5.88 -6.46
N GLU A 32 -4.24 4.60 -6.33
CA GLU A 32 -2.98 4.09 -5.86
C GLU A 32 -2.49 2.97 -6.76
N PHE A 33 -1.18 2.71 -6.73
CA PHE A 33 -0.57 1.69 -7.56
C PHE A 33 0.49 0.91 -6.79
N TRP A 34 0.59 -0.39 -7.03
CA TRP A 34 1.84 -1.11 -6.87
C TRP A 34 2.86 -0.52 -7.86
N TRP A 35 4.13 -0.91 -7.75
CA TRP A 35 5.12 -0.46 -8.73
C TRP A 35 4.69 -0.84 -10.16
N PRO A 36 4.43 0.15 -11.04
CA PRO A 36 3.75 -0.14 -12.31
C PRO A 36 4.70 -0.48 -13.46
N PHE A 37 6.02 -0.53 -13.21
CA PHE A 37 7.03 -0.76 -14.23
C PHE A 37 7.75 -2.09 -14.01
N ALA A 38 8.34 -2.64 -15.09
CA ALA A 38 9.12 -3.88 -15.01
C ALA A 38 10.48 -3.66 -14.32
N GLU A 39 11.12 -2.53 -14.61
CA GLU A 39 12.45 -2.18 -14.09
C GLU A 39 12.34 -1.30 -12.84
N SER A 40 13.35 -1.36 -11.98
CA SER A 40 13.47 -0.47 -10.81
C SER A 40 13.72 0.99 -11.23
N VAL A 41 14.37 1.19 -12.35
CA VAL A 41 14.64 2.48 -12.99
C VAL A 41 14.11 2.41 -14.44
N PRO A 42 12.83 2.72 -14.66
CA PRO A 42 12.24 2.72 -15.99
C PRO A 42 12.76 3.88 -16.83
N ALA A 43 12.54 3.82 -18.15
CA ALA A 43 12.87 4.94 -19.02
C ALA A 43 12.02 6.19 -18.67
N ASP A 44 12.64 7.38 -18.76
CA ASP A 44 11.98 8.65 -18.42
C ASP A 44 10.65 8.84 -19.14
N ARG A 45 10.57 8.47 -20.43
CA ARG A 45 9.33 8.54 -21.22
C ARG A 45 8.17 7.73 -20.61
N ASP A 46 8.47 6.59 -19.97
CA ASP A 46 7.45 5.71 -19.40
C ASP A 46 6.96 6.29 -18.06
N VAL A 47 7.88 6.90 -17.29
CA VAL A 47 7.54 7.68 -16.09
C VAL A 47 6.73 8.91 -16.46
N ASP A 48 7.11 9.63 -17.52
CA ASP A 48 6.37 10.80 -18.01
C ASP A 48 4.95 10.42 -18.40
N ALA A 49 4.77 9.37 -19.19
CA ALA A 49 3.46 8.88 -19.59
C ALA A 49 2.57 8.50 -18.39
N PHE A 50 3.13 7.85 -17.37
CA PHE A 50 2.40 7.48 -16.16
C PHE A 50 1.96 8.71 -15.35
N VAL A 51 2.85 9.67 -15.16
CA VAL A 51 2.53 10.92 -14.44
C VAL A 51 1.49 11.74 -15.20
N ASP A 52 1.63 11.82 -16.52
CA ASP A 52 0.70 12.55 -17.39
C ASP A 52 -0.69 11.91 -17.36
N ALA A 53 -0.79 10.58 -17.39
CA ALA A 53 -2.08 9.87 -17.30
C ALA A 53 -2.82 10.18 -16.00
N ILE A 54 -2.12 10.27 -14.86
CA ILE A 54 -2.70 10.62 -13.57
C ILE A 54 -3.17 12.07 -13.55
N ARG A 55 -2.32 12.99 -14.02
CA ARG A 55 -2.63 14.41 -14.12
C ARG A 55 -3.81 14.69 -15.02
N ASP A 56 -3.82 14.10 -16.21
CA ASP A 56 -4.82 14.34 -17.24
C ASP A 56 -6.19 13.76 -16.85
N ALA A 57 -6.20 12.66 -16.07
CA ALA A 57 -7.41 12.14 -15.45
C ALA A 57 -7.96 13.04 -14.32
N GLY A 58 -7.17 13.97 -13.79
CA GLY A 58 -7.55 14.84 -12.69
C GLY A 58 -7.80 14.07 -11.39
N VAL A 59 -7.01 13.03 -11.12
CA VAL A 59 -7.04 12.26 -9.88
C VAL A 59 -5.77 12.46 -9.07
N GLN A 60 -5.86 12.28 -7.73
CA GLN A 60 -4.71 12.29 -6.84
C GLN A 60 -4.06 10.91 -6.83
N LEU A 61 -2.74 10.82 -7.03
CA LEU A 61 -1.97 9.63 -6.66
C LEU A 61 -1.81 9.63 -5.13
N SER A 62 -2.56 8.78 -4.45
CA SER A 62 -2.59 8.71 -2.98
C SER A 62 -1.56 7.77 -2.39
N GLY A 63 -1.14 6.75 -3.16
CA GLY A 63 -0.17 5.74 -2.75
C GLY A 63 0.58 5.16 -3.95
N LEU A 64 1.86 4.85 -3.74
CA LEU A 64 2.70 4.16 -4.72
C LEU A 64 3.63 3.19 -3.99
N ASN A 65 3.73 1.95 -4.46
CA ASN A 65 4.73 1.04 -3.92
C ASN A 65 6.12 1.33 -4.50
N PHE A 66 7.15 1.08 -3.71
CA PHE A 66 8.49 0.82 -4.25
C PHE A 66 8.48 -0.49 -5.06
N ASN A 67 9.48 -0.67 -5.91
CA ASN A 67 9.63 -1.93 -6.64
C ASN A 67 9.69 -3.12 -5.67
N ALA A 68 8.81 -4.07 -5.87
CA ALA A 68 8.63 -5.23 -5.02
C ALA A 68 9.21 -6.53 -5.63
N GLY A 69 9.87 -6.43 -6.78
CA GLY A 69 10.37 -7.59 -7.52
C GLY A 69 9.33 -8.18 -8.47
N ASP A 70 9.53 -9.43 -8.85
CA ASP A 70 8.59 -10.19 -9.68
C ASP A 70 7.41 -10.70 -8.83
N MET A 71 6.42 -9.83 -8.59
CA MET A 71 5.25 -10.17 -7.79
C MET A 71 4.43 -11.33 -8.38
N PRO A 72 4.20 -11.42 -9.70
CA PRO A 72 3.60 -12.61 -10.30
C PRO A 72 4.40 -13.89 -10.04
N GLY A 73 5.72 -13.82 -10.06
CA GLY A 73 6.63 -14.91 -9.74
C GLY A 73 6.75 -15.24 -8.25
N GLY A 74 6.09 -14.47 -7.38
CA GLY A 74 6.02 -14.73 -5.95
C GLY A 74 6.87 -13.82 -5.06
N ASP A 75 7.60 -12.85 -5.61
CA ASP A 75 8.31 -11.86 -4.81
C ASP A 75 7.32 -10.98 -4.03
N ARG A 76 7.73 -10.53 -2.85
CA ARG A 76 6.94 -9.64 -1.99
C ARG A 76 7.83 -8.56 -1.39
N GLY A 77 8.63 -7.90 -2.23
CA GLY A 77 9.48 -6.79 -1.83
C GLY A 77 10.97 -7.07 -1.91
N LEU A 78 11.73 -5.99 -1.99
CA LEU A 78 13.19 -6.00 -2.13
C LEU A 78 13.90 -5.47 -0.88
N VAL A 79 13.18 -4.96 0.11
CA VAL A 79 13.73 -4.24 1.28
C VAL A 79 14.73 -5.09 2.05
N SER A 80 14.43 -6.36 2.30
CA SER A 80 15.31 -7.29 3.04
C SER A 80 16.16 -8.18 2.13
N TRP A 81 16.13 -7.98 0.81
CA TRP A 81 16.79 -8.88 -0.13
C TRP A 81 18.18 -8.40 -0.52
N LYS A 82 19.20 -9.02 0.07
CA LYS A 82 20.62 -8.66 -0.14
C LYS A 82 21.04 -8.65 -1.60
N GLY A 83 20.62 -9.64 -2.38
CA GLY A 83 21.00 -9.77 -3.79
C GLY A 83 20.43 -8.68 -4.70
N ARG A 84 19.39 -7.95 -4.25
CA ARG A 84 18.72 -6.91 -5.03
C ARG A 84 18.67 -5.55 -4.31
N CYS A 85 19.52 -5.36 -3.29
CA CYS A 85 19.61 -4.12 -2.52
C CYS A 85 19.95 -2.89 -3.40
N GLY A 86 20.76 -3.07 -4.44
CA GLY A 86 21.08 -2.00 -5.40
C GLY A 86 19.84 -1.50 -6.14
N GLU A 87 19.04 -2.42 -6.67
CA GLU A 87 17.79 -2.12 -7.37
C GLU A 87 16.80 -1.34 -6.49
N PHE A 88 16.65 -1.75 -5.21
CA PHE A 88 15.80 -1.04 -4.28
C PHE A 88 16.27 0.41 -4.07
N LYS A 89 17.58 0.60 -3.86
CA LYS A 89 18.16 1.92 -3.64
C LYS A 89 18.04 2.85 -4.85
N GLU A 90 18.26 2.33 -6.05
CA GLU A 90 18.08 3.09 -7.29
C GLU A 90 16.61 3.49 -7.50
N ASN A 91 15.68 2.60 -7.12
CA ASN A 91 14.26 2.85 -7.21
C ASN A 91 13.77 4.00 -6.31
N ILE A 92 14.41 4.24 -5.15
CA ILE A 92 14.04 5.31 -4.22
C ILE A 92 14.00 6.67 -4.91
N ALA A 93 14.98 6.97 -5.74
CA ALA A 93 15.06 8.26 -6.44
C ALA A 93 13.90 8.42 -7.45
N VAL A 94 13.54 7.36 -8.17
CA VAL A 94 12.44 7.37 -9.14
C VAL A 94 11.09 7.54 -8.43
N VAL A 95 10.86 6.80 -7.36
CA VAL A 95 9.63 6.91 -6.55
C VAL A 95 9.47 8.32 -5.99
N ALA A 96 10.55 8.90 -5.44
CA ALA A 96 10.53 10.27 -4.94
C ALA A 96 10.25 11.30 -6.05
N ALA A 97 10.81 11.11 -7.26
CA ALA A 97 10.55 12.01 -8.40
C ALA A 97 9.09 11.92 -8.89
N ILE A 98 8.50 10.70 -8.94
CA ILE A 98 7.08 10.53 -9.23
C ILE A 98 6.23 11.22 -8.15
N GLY A 99 6.58 11.03 -6.87
CA GLY A 99 5.88 11.67 -5.75
C GLY A 99 5.92 13.19 -5.80
N GLU A 100 7.05 13.78 -6.15
CA GLU A 100 7.20 15.22 -6.34
C GLU A 100 6.29 15.77 -7.43
N ARG A 101 6.21 15.05 -8.56
CA ARG A 101 5.43 15.46 -9.75
C ARG A 101 3.92 15.26 -9.59
N THR A 102 3.50 14.25 -8.82
CA THR A 102 2.08 13.90 -8.62
C THR A 102 1.50 14.39 -7.31
N GLY A 103 2.34 14.87 -6.39
CA GLY A 103 1.94 15.20 -5.03
C GLY A 103 1.74 13.98 -4.12
N CYS A 104 2.08 12.76 -4.55
CA CYS A 104 2.01 11.55 -3.72
C CYS A 104 2.94 11.66 -2.52
N LYS A 105 2.44 11.23 -1.35
CA LYS A 105 3.17 11.30 -0.08
C LYS A 105 3.25 9.97 0.68
N ALA A 106 2.62 8.91 0.18
CA ALA A 106 2.57 7.62 0.83
C ALA A 106 3.21 6.55 -0.06
N PHE A 107 4.27 5.89 0.43
CA PHE A 107 5.09 4.99 -0.37
C PHE A 107 5.27 3.66 0.35
N ASN A 108 4.63 2.60 -0.14
CA ASN A 108 4.68 1.28 0.48
C ASN A 108 5.97 0.55 0.10
N ALA A 109 6.73 0.13 1.11
CA ALA A 109 7.97 -0.62 0.98
C ALA A 109 7.77 -2.06 1.46
N LEU A 110 7.39 -2.97 0.56
CA LEU A 110 7.21 -4.37 0.89
C LEU A 110 8.53 -4.98 1.38
N TYR A 111 8.47 -5.61 2.57
CA TYR A 111 9.64 -6.06 3.33
C TYR A 111 10.52 -7.07 2.58
N GLY A 112 9.89 -7.99 1.87
CA GLY A 112 10.55 -9.08 1.16
C GLY A 112 10.44 -10.43 1.88
N ASN A 113 10.38 -11.47 1.06
CA ASN A 113 10.35 -12.85 1.54
C ASN A 113 11.67 -13.23 2.21
N ARG A 114 11.61 -14.11 3.21
CA ARG A 114 12.79 -14.79 3.73
C ARG A 114 13.49 -15.59 2.63
N ARG A 115 14.79 -15.49 2.58
CA ARG A 115 15.65 -16.17 1.61
C ARG A 115 16.55 -17.16 2.35
N PRO A 116 16.57 -18.43 1.95
CA PRO A 116 17.28 -19.48 2.68
C PRO A 116 18.82 -19.29 2.70
N GLU A 117 19.36 -18.52 1.77
CA GLU A 117 20.79 -18.19 1.67
C GLU A 117 21.25 -17.14 2.69
N HIS A 118 20.33 -16.57 3.49
CA HIS A 118 20.64 -15.54 4.50
C HIS A 118 19.95 -15.85 5.82
N THR A 119 20.58 -15.50 6.93
CA THR A 119 19.90 -15.59 8.23
C THR A 119 18.84 -14.52 8.36
N PRO A 120 17.74 -14.78 9.11
CA PRO A 120 16.72 -13.78 9.38
C PRO A 120 17.28 -12.47 9.93
N GLU A 121 18.25 -12.54 10.86
CA GLU A 121 18.86 -11.37 11.50
C GLU A 121 19.60 -10.50 10.46
N ALA A 122 20.35 -11.12 9.55
CA ALA A 122 21.06 -10.39 8.50
C ALA A 122 20.11 -9.71 7.52
N GLN A 123 18.93 -10.34 7.23
CA GLN A 123 17.89 -9.74 6.44
C GLN A 123 17.21 -8.57 7.17
N ASP A 124 16.95 -8.73 8.47
CA ASP A 124 16.32 -7.70 9.29
C ASP A 124 17.21 -6.46 9.46
N GLU A 125 18.51 -6.65 9.67
CA GLU A 125 19.46 -5.53 9.68
C GLU A 125 19.53 -4.80 8.35
N LEU A 126 19.50 -5.54 7.24
CA LEU A 126 19.47 -4.92 5.91
C LEU A 126 18.17 -4.16 5.69
N ALA A 127 17.04 -4.72 6.12
CA ALA A 127 15.74 -4.08 5.97
C ALA A 127 15.68 -2.74 6.72
N VAL A 128 16.17 -2.66 7.94
CA VAL A 128 16.23 -1.40 8.70
C VAL A 128 17.06 -0.36 7.93
N ARG A 129 18.25 -0.72 7.43
CA ARG A 129 19.09 0.21 6.65
C ARG A 129 18.41 0.70 5.37
N ASN A 130 17.74 -0.19 4.66
CA ASN A 130 17.06 0.16 3.41
C ASN A 130 15.79 0.98 3.65
N LEU A 131 15.04 0.71 4.73
CA LEU A 131 13.89 1.53 5.12
C LEU A 131 14.31 2.94 5.57
N VAL A 132 15.42 3.07 6.29
CA VAL A 132 16.00 4.39 6.62
C VAL A 132 16.34 5.14 5.33
N ALA A 133 17.04 4.50 4.39
CA ALA A 133 17.37 5.14 3.10
C ALA A 133 16.12 5.54 2.30
N ALA A 134 15.07 4.71 2.29
CA ALA A 134 13.81 5.03 1.65
C ALA A 134 13.13 6.24 2.33
N ALA A 135 13.08 6.25 3.66
CA ALA A 135 12.49 7.34 4.43
C ALA A 135 13.22 8.67 4.19
N GLU A 136 14.56 8.67 4.22
CA GLU A 136 15.39 9.83 3.87
C GLU A 136 15.13 10.30 2.43
N GLY A 137 15.04 9.36 1.48
CA GLY A 137 14.81 9.65 0.06
C GLY A 137 13.50 10.37 -0.20
N VAL A 138 12.41 9.98 0.49
CA VAL A 138 11.10 10.62 0.34
C VAL A 138 10.86 11.79 1.30
N ALA A 139 11.67 11.96 2.35
CA ALA A 139 11.52 13.05 3.33
C ALA A 139 11.57 14.43 2.69
N ARG A 140 12.45 14.62 1.69
CA ARG A 140 12.60 15.90 0.96
C ARG A 140 11.32 16.39 0.28
N ILE A 141 10.41 15.48 -0.04
CA ILE A 141 9.10 15.81 -0.63
C ILE A 141 7.97 15.75 0.41
N GLY A 142 8.28 15.59 1.70
CA GLY A 142 7.29 15.39 2.77
C GLY A 142 6.59 14.02 2.69
N GLY A 143 7.27 13.02 2.10
CA GLY A 143 6.75 11.66 1.94
C GLY A 143 6.92 10.82 3.21
N THR A 144 6.09 9.80 3.31
CA THR A 144 6.09 8.80 4.38
C THR A 144 6.26 7.42 3.77
N VAL A 145 7.18 6.64 4.31
CA VAL A 145 7.29 5.21 4.00
C VAL A 145 6.22 4.45 4.75
N LEU A 146 5.59 3.52 4.07
CA LEU A 146 4.61 2.60 4.65
C LEU A 146 5.23 1.21 4.76
N LEU A 147 4.90 0.50 5.82
CA LEU A 147 5.31 -0.89 6.01
C LEU A 147 4.08 -1.74 6.28
N GLU A 148 3.95 -2.83 5.52
CA GLU A 148 2.74 -3.64 5.42
C GLU A 148 2.97 -5.09 5.88
N PRO A 149 2.15 -5.62 6.81
CA PRO A 149 1.97 -7.05 6.99
C PRO A 149 1.21 -7.67 5.81
N VAL A 150 1.70 -8.80 5.27
CA VAL A 150 1.11 -9.43 4.09
C VAL A 150 0.74 -10.89 4.36
N SER A 151 -0.44 -11.31 3.92
CA SER A 151 -0.91 -12.70 3.93
C SER A 151 -0.65 -13.41 2.61
N GLY A 152 -0.91 -14.73 2.59
CA GLY A 152 -0.87 -15.53 1.36
C GLY A 152 0.52 -16.01 0.92
N THR A 153 1.56 -15.69 1.66
CA THR A 153 2.91 -16.27 1.46
C THR A 153 3.57 -16.56 2.80
N GLU A 154 3.97 -17.79 3.01
CA GLU A 154 4.61 -18.23 4.26
C GLU A 154 5.96 -17.54 4.48
N ALA A 155 6.69 -17.33 3.41
CA ALA A 155 8.04 -16.75 3.46
C ALA A 155 8.08 -15.26 3.82
N TYR A 156 6.97 -14.53 3.78
CA TYR A 156 6.91 -13.12 4.17
C TYR A 156 6.86 -13.01 5.71
N PRO A 157 7.82 -12.32 6.34
CA PRO A 157 7.97 -12.40 7.79
C PRO A 157 7.02 -11.53 8.61
N LEU A 158 6.49 -10.46 8.05
CA LEU A 158 5.59 -9.55 8.78
C LEU A 158 4.14 -10.02 8.59
N LYS A 159 3.57 -10.63 9.62
CA LYS A 159 2.20 -11.19 9.57
C LYS A 159 1.20 -10.34 10.32
N THR A 160 1.62 -9.73 11.42
CA THR A 160 0.78 -8.95 12.31
C THR A 160 1.16 -7.47 12.28
N ALA A 161 0.26 -6.61 12.75
CA ALA A 161 0.57 -5.20 12.96
C ALA A 161 1.78 -5.02 13.89
N GLN A 162 1.91 -5.88 14.92
CA GLN A 162 3.03 -5.80 15.85
C GLN A 162 4.37 -6.11 15.16
N ASP A 163 4.44 -7.10 14.25
CA ASP A 163 5.66 -7.39 13.50
C ASP A 163 6.15 -6.14 12.72
N ALA A 164 5.24 -5.45 12.06
CA ALA A 164 5.56 -4.23 11.32
C ALA A 164 5.94 -3.07 12.27
N LEU A 165 5.23 -2.90 13.38
CA LEU A 165 5.51 -1.86 14.37
C LEU A 165 6.87 -2.04 15.03
N ASP A 166 7.30 -3.28 15.27
CA ASP A 166 8.63 -3.57 15.81
C ASP A 166 9.75 -3.17 14.85
N VAL A 167 9.54 -3.36 13.54
CA VAL A 167 10.47 -2.86 12.51
C VAL A 167 10.43 -1.34 12.43
N ILE A 168 9.24 -0.73 12.43
CA ILE A 168 9.05 0.73 12.43
C ILE A 168 9.79 1.36 13.62
N ALA A 169 9.69 0.78 14.81
CA ALA A 169 10.40 1.26 15.99
C ALA A 169 11.93 1.24 15.80
N LYS A 170 12.48 0.19 15.18
CA LYS A 170 13.91 0.11 14.88
C LYS A 170 14.35 1.16 13.86
N VAL A 171 13.54 1.42 12.84
CA VAL A 171 13.80 2.45 11.81
C VAL A 171 13.76 3.86 12.43
N ARG A 172 12.77 4.13 13.29
CA ARG A 172 12.67 5.40 14.03
C ARG A 172 13.89 5.58 14.98
N ALA A 173 14.27 4.53 15.69
CA ALA A 173 15.47 4.55 16.55
C ALA A 173 16.77 4.79 15.76
N ALA A 174 16.78 4.44 14.46
CA ALA A 174 17.89 4.74 13.55
C ALA A 174 17.81 6.16 12.92
N GLY A 175 16.82 6.98 13.30
CA GLY A 175 16.73 8.39 12.94
C GLY A 175 15.76 8.74 11.81
N ALA A 176 14.91 7.83 11.38
CA ALA A 176 13.92 8.06 10.31
C ALA A 176 12.48 7.97 10.85
N ASP A 177 11.86 9.12 11.16
CA ASP A 177 10.54 9.20 11.80
C ASP A 177 9.37 9.14 10.81
N ASN A 178 9.61 9.37 9.53
CA ASN A 178 8.59 9.37 8.47
C ASN A 178 8.31 7.96 7.93
N ILE A 179 8.06 7.03 8.84
CA ILE A 179 7.62 5.67 8.55
C ILE A 179 6.37 5.34 9.39
N ARG A 180 5.36 4.70 8.78
CA ARG A 180 4.08 4.37 9.38
C ARG A 180 3.63 2.97 8.98
N LEU A 181 2.66 2.44 9.72
CA LEU A 181 1.98 1.19 9.38
C LEU A 181 1.02 1.40 8.21
N LEU A 182 1.10 0.55 7.19
CA LEU A 182 0.00 0.30 6.27
C LEU A 182 -0.86 -0.80 6.88
N ALA A 183 -2.06 -0.45 7.31
CA ALA A 183 -3.02 -1.37 7.88
C ALA A 183 -3.96 -1.88 6.79
N ASP A 184 -3.56 -2.94 6.09
CA ASP A 184 -4.48 -3.69 5.24
C ASP A 184 -5.32 -4.62 6.13
N PHE A 185 -6.60 -4.27 6.31
CA PHE A 185 -7.50 -4.99 7.20
C PHE A 185 -7.76 -6.43 6.74
N TYR A 186 -7.70 -6.69 5.43
CA TYR A 186 -7.79 -8.04 4.92
C TYR A 186 -6.57 -8.87 5.32
N HIS A 187 -5.36 -8.36 5.07
CA HIS A 187 -4.13 -9.09 5.37
C HIS A 187 -3.97 -9.37 6.88
N LEU A 188 -4.23 -8.37 7.72
CA LEU A 188 -4.22 -8.54 9.17
C LEU A 188 -5.20 -9.61 9.62
N SER A 189 -6.46 -9.53 9.16
CA SER A 189 -7.51 -10.47 9.53
C SER A 189 -7.20 -11.90 9.09
N VAL A 190 -6.76 -12.09 7.83
CA VAL A 190 -6.42 -13.43 7.30
C VAL A 190 -5.22 -14.04 8.00
N ASN A 191 -4.27 -13.23 8.47
CA ASN A 191 -3.15 -13.69 9.28
C ASN A 191 -3.54 -13.97 10.75
N GLY A 192 -4.80 -13.69 11.14
CA GLY A 192 -5.31 -13.97 12.50
C GLY A 192 -5.06 -12.86 13.51
N ASP A 193 -4.71 -11.65 13.06
CA ASP A 193 -4.59 -10.50 13.95
C ASP A 193 -5.98 -9.98 14.36
N ASP A 194 -6.11 -9.48 15.57
CA ASP A 194 -7.33 -8.81 16.04
C ASP A 194 -7.34 -7.37 15.53
N VAL A 195 -7.93 -7.15 14.36
CA VAL A 195 -7.98 -5.85 13.71
C VAL A 195 -8.66 -4.80 14.59
N SER A 196 -9.69 -5.17 15.37
CA SER A 196 -10.35 -4.24 16.29
C SER A 196 -9.37 -3.77 17.38
N ALA A 197 -8.62 -4.70 17.99
CA ALA A 197 -7.60 -4.35 18.97
C ALA A 197 -6.45 -3.54 18.36
N VAL A 198 -6.04 -3.86 17.12
CA VAL A 198 -5.03 -3.09 16.37
C VAL A 198 -5.48 -1.64 16.17
N ILE A 199 -6.74 -1.42 15.77
CA ILE A 199 -7.30 -0.08 15.57
C ILE A 199 -7.29 0.69 16.90
N GLU A 200 -7.84 0.12 17.96
CA GLU A 200 -7.91 0.78 19.27
C GLU A 200 -6.53 1.21 19.79
N LYS A 201 -5.52 0.41 19.53
CA LYS A 201 -4.19 0.62 20.12
C LYS A 201 -3.25 1.43 19.22
N HIS A 202 -3.41 1.32 17.89
CA HIS A 202 -2.40 1.76 16.94
C HIS A 202 -2.93 2.66 15.81
N ALA A 203 -4.19 3.11 15.82
CA ALA A 203 -4.72 3.98 14.76
C ALA A 203 -3.87 5.24 14.52
N ALA A 204 -3.20 5.77 15.54
CA ALA A 204 -2.28 6.90 15.42
C ALA A 204 -0.99 6.59 14.62
N ASP A 205 -0.63 5.32 14.49
CA ASP A 205 0.52 4.85 13.70
C ASP A 205 0.15 4.53 12.25
N PHE A 206 -1.14 4.56 11.89
CA PHE A 206 -1.59 4.28 10.53
C PHE A 206 -1.15 5.41 9.59
N GLY A 207 -0.40 5.06 8.56
CA GLY A 207 -0.09 5.95 7.45
C GLY A 207 -1.04 5.74 6.26
N HIS A 208 -1.61 4.54 6.14
CA HIS A 208 -2.58 4.17 5.14
C HIS A 208 -3.44 3.00 5.61
N ILE A 209 -4.69 2.94 5.13
CA ILE A 209 -5.59 1.81 5.33
C ILE A 209 -5.91 1.22 3.96
N GLN A 210 -5.89 -0.11 3.84
CA GLN A 210 -6.43 -0.84 2.69
C GLN A 210 -7.48 -1.83 3.14
N ILE A 211 -8.43 -2.13 2.24
CA ILE A 211 -9.53 -3.04 2.52
C ILE A 211 -9.82 -4.00 1.38
N ALA A 212 -10.14 -5.22 1.75
CA ALA A 212 -10.87 -6.22 1.01
C ALA A 212 -11.69 -7.05 1.99
N ASP A 213 -12.73 -7.73 1.54
CA ASP A 213 -13.51 -8.61 2.41
C ASP A 213 -12.94 -10.04 2.44
N ALA A 214 -13.16 -10.75 3.53
CA ALA A 214 -12.77 -12.14 3.70
C ALA A 214 -13.97 -13.01 4.08
N PRO A 215 -14.01 -14.27 3.58
CA PRO A 215 -13.04 -14.90 2.68
C PRO A 215 -13.10 -14.38 1.24
N GLY A 216 -12.03 -14.60 0.45
CA GLY A 216 -12.01 -14.36 -1.01
C GLY A 216 -11.20 -13.16 -1.46
N ARG A 217 -10.95 -12.16 -0.61
CA ARG A 217 -10.34 -10.87 -0.97
C ARG A 217 -11.15 -10.11 -2.02
N ASN A 218 -12.48 -10.14 -1.87
CA ASN A 218 -13.40 -9.51 -2.79
C ASN A 218 -13.92 -8.16 -2.25
N GLU A 219 -14.97 -7.63 -2.92
CA GLU A 219 -15.58 -6.35 -2.59
C GLU A 219 -16.09 -6.30 -1.14
N PRO A 220 -16.06 -5.12 -0.49
CA PRO A 220 -16.69 -4.94 0.81
C PRO A 220 -18.17 -5.36 0.82
N GLY A 221 -18.55 -6.18 1.80
CA GLY A 221 -19.90 -6.74 1.96
C GLY A 221 -20.11 -8.08 1.26
N THR A 222 -19.08 -8.68 0.67
CA THR A 222 -19.14 -10.04 0.09
C THR A 222 -18.67 -11.12 1.06
N GLY A 223 -18.03 -10.76 2.15
CA GLY A 223 -17.50 -11.62 3.19
C GLY A 223 -18.08 -11.31 4.56
N GLU A 224 -17.27 -11.50 5.61
CA GLU A 224 -17.69 -11.46 7.02
C GLU A 224 -17.00 -10.35 7.82
N LEU A 225 -16.07 -9.57 7.21
CA LEU A 225 -15.32 -8.57 7.94
C LEU A 225 -16.16 -7.32 8.23
N PRO A 226 -16.15 -6.77 9.45
CA PRO A 226 -16.89 -5.57 9.81
C PRO A 226 -16.17 -4.29 9.32
N LEU A 227 -15.82 -4.24 8.03
CA LEU A 227 -14.97 -3.23 7.42
C LEU A 227 -15.48 -1.81 7.66
N GLN A 228 -16.79 -1.59 7.55
CA GLN A 228 -17.36 -0.27 7.77
C GLN A 228 -17.13 0.22 9.22
N GLN A 229 -17.35 -0.66 10.20
CA GLN A 229 -17.12 -0.35 11.63
C GLN A 229 -15.64 -0.05 11.88
N TRP A 230 -14.73 -0.84 11.31
CA TRP A 230 -13.29 -0.63 11.47
C TRP A 230 -12.81 0.70 10.86
N ILE A 231 -13.32 1.06 9.68
CA ILE A 231 -13.01 2.34 9.06
C ILE A 231 -13.55 3.51 9.89
N GLU A 232 -14.79 3.42 10.34
CA GLU A 232 -15.43 4.46 11.18
C GLU A 232 -14.66 4.64 12.49
N ARG A 233 -14.31 3.51 13.15
CA ARG A 233 -13.54 3.56 14.38
C ARG A 233 -12.14 4.15 14.19
N SER A 234 -11.45 3.80 13.11
CA SER A 234 -10.16 4.40 12.76
C SER A 234 -10.27 5.92 12.58
N ARG A 235 -11.37 6.40 11.98
CA ARG A 235 -11.65 7.84 11.82
C ARG A 235 -11.89 8.53 13.16
N GLU A 236 -12.68 7.93 14.05
CA GLU A 236 -12.91 8.45 15.41
C GLU A 236 -11.60 8.61 16.19
N LEU A 237 -10.65 7.71 15.96
CA LEU A 237 -9.32 7.73 16.56
C LEU A 237 -8.32 8.62 15.83
N GLY A 238 -8.77 9.41 14.83
CA GLY A 238 -7.99 10.46 14.18
C GLY A 238 -7.37 10.11 12.84
N TYR A 239 -7.59 8.92 12.29
CA TYR A 239 -7.12 8.61 10.94
C TYR A 239 -7.87 9.46 9.90
N SER A 240 -7.15 10.26 9.10
CA SER A 240 -7.72 11.18 8.12
C SER A 240 -7.32 10.89 6.67
N GLY A 241 -6.50 9.84 6.45
CA GLY A 241 -5.99 9.46 5.14
C GLY A 241 -7.04 8.80 4.23
N TYR A 242 -6.64 8.37 3.06
CA TYR A 242 -7.46 7.58 2.16
C TYR A 242 -7.66 6.15 2.68
N VAL A 243 -8.73 5.49 2.18
CA VAL A 243 -8.93 4.04 2.36
C VAL A 243 -8.78 3.39 0.98
N GLY A 244 -7.75 2.59 0.81
CA GLY A 244 -7.41 1.90 -0.42
C GLY A 244 -8.34 0.72 -0.69
N LEU A 245 -8.89 0.70 -1.91
CA LEU A 245 -9.70 -0.39 -2.40
C LEU A 245 -8.80 -1.41 -3.07
N GLU A 246 -8.35 -2.43 -2.32
CA GLU A 246 -7.38 -3.42 -2.79
C GLU A 246 -7.97 -4.85 -2.76
N TYR A 247 -8.99 -5.07 -3.56
CA TYR A 247 -9.69 -6.34 -3.65
C TYR A 247 -9.74 -6.87 -5.10
N LYS A 248 -10.04 -8.16 -5.21
CA LYS A 248 -10.30 -8.82 -6.50
C LYS A 248 -11.77 -8.64 -6.85
N ALA A 249 -12.04 -7.97 -7.97
CA ALA A 249 -13.41 -7.81 -8.44
C ALA A 249 -14.05 -9.18 -8.71
N SER A 250 -15.18 -9.44 -8.06
CA SER A 250 -16.00 -10.65 -8.26
C SER A 250 -17.27 -10.36 -9.07
N GLN A 251 -17.58 -9.07 -9.28
CA GLN A 251 -18.76 -8.62 -10.00
C GLN A 251 -18.36 -7.79 -11.23
N GLN A 252 -19.28 -7.67 -12.19
CA GLN A 252 -19.06 -6.90 -13.41
C GLN A 252 -18.79 -5.41 -13.13
N ASP A 253 -19.52 -4.82 -12.16
CA ASP A 253 -19.21 -3.50 -11.62
C ASP A 253 -18.51 -3.66 -10.28
N PRO A 254 -17.18 -3.45 -10.22
CA PRO A 254 -16.42 -3.63 -9.00
C PRO A 254 -16.75 -2.60 -7.91
N PHE A 255 -17.51 -1.55 -8.23
CA PHE A 255 -17.81 -0.46 -7.31
C PHE A 255 -19.27 -0.37 -6.90
N ALA A 256 -20.14 -1.30 -7.33
CA ALA A 256 -21.58 -1.29 -7.05
C ALA A 256 -21.91 -1.21 -5.54
N TRP A 257 -21.08 -1.80 -4.68
CA TRP A 257 -21.25 -1.79 -3.22
C TRP A 257 -21.19 -0.38 -2.61
N THR A 258 -20.53 0.59 -3.26
CA THR A 258 -20.37 1.95 -2.73
C THR A 258 -21.71 2.68 -2.58
N ALA A 259 -22.68 2.39 -3.44
CA ALA A 259 -24.03 2.96 -3.35
C ALA A 259 -24.75 2.46 -2.09
N ALA A 260 -24.64 1.18 -1.76
CA ALA A 260 -25.23 0.60 -0.56
C ALA A 260 -24.64 1.19 0.73
N TRP A 261 -23.33 1.38 0.77
CA TRP A 261 -22.64 1.98 1.92
C TRP A 261 -22.96 3.48 2.10
N SER A 262 -23.20 4.19 0.99
CA SER A 262 -23.63 5.59 1.03
C SER A 262 -25.05 5.72 1.55
N ALA A 263 -25.97 4.83 1.16
CA ALA A 263 -27.36 4.83 1.62
C ALA A 263 -27.48 4.48 3.11
N ALA A 264 -26.70 3.54 3.62
CA ALA A 264 -26.68 3.15 5.03
C ALA A 264 -26.30 4.34 5.94
N ARG A 265 -25.44 5.23 5.49
CA ARG A 265 -25.04 6.43 6.22
C ARG A 265 -26.06 7.56 6.20
N ALA A 266 -26.85 7.67 5.14
CA ALA A 266 -27.88 8.71 5.04
C ALA A 266 -29.13 8.39 5.91
N GLY A 267 -29.26 7.14 6.36
CA GLY A 267 -30.36 6.65 7.19
C GLY A 267 -30.04 6.47 8.68
N ALA A 268 -28.78 6.74 9.11
CA ALA A 268 -28.33 6.71 10.49
C ALA A 268 -28.16 8.13 11.03
#